data_ad37c0f802f3863c73d5ca7eb6e91f6e
#
_entry.id   ad37c0f802f3863c73d5ca7eb6e91f6e
#
_cell.length_a   1.000
_cell.length_b   1.000
_cell.length_c   1.000
_cell.angle_alpha   90.00
_cell.angle_beta   90.00
_cell.angle_gamma   90.00
#
_symmetry.space_group_name_H-M   'P 1'
#
loop_
_entity.id
_entity.type
_entity.pdbx_description
1 polymer ?
#
loop_
_entity_poly.entity_id
_entity_poly.type
_entity_poly.pdbx_seq_one_letter_code
_entity_poly.pdbx_strand_id
1 'polypeptide(L)'
;TILIAVLAAVVVAASVAVLLHGRDGGAPTGSASQSQAASGADSSDETVEGELSYNGAWYVPKENIETILFMGLDKFEDQIRQQNGYMNDQQADFNLLLVIDRKTGDCQALQLNRDTMCQITELGVAGDAVQRTTAQLALAHTYGSGGSDSCINQKKAVSELLYGMTIDHYVALSMDAVPVINDAVGGVAVRCMDDLTAYDPALTEGAEITLMGDQALYYVRARMNAGDQTNIRRMERQRQYMLELWKDVSAAGAQDPDFLAKLVL
;
A
#
# COMPACT_ATOMS: atom_id res chain seq x y z
N THR A 1 12.90 14.33 5.68
CA THR A 1 14.10 13.71 5.06
C THR A 1 13.87 12.23 4.72
N ILE A 2 13.17 11.47 5.56
CA ILE A 2 12.86 10.04 5.33
C ILE A 2 11.83 9.88 4.21
N LEU A 3 10.82 10.73 4.13
CA LEU A 3 9.77 10.71 3.10
C LEU A 3 10.36 10.92 1.69
N ILE A 4 11.33 11.82 1.54
CA ILE A 4 12.05 12.07 0.28
C ILE A 4 12.83 10.83 -0.16
N ALA A 5 13.51 10.17 0.79
CA ALA A 5 14.26 8.95 0.51
C ALA A 5 13.35 7.79 0.09
N VAL A 6 12.17 7.68 0.70
CA VAL A 6 11.19 6.61 0.42
C VAL A 6 10.52 6.83 -0.93
N LEU A 7 10.06 8.05 -1.24
CA LEU A 7 9.52 8.36 -2.57
C LEU A 7 10.60 8.23 -3.66
N ALA A 8 11.84 8.69 -3.37
CA ALA A 8 12.98 8.52 -4.27
C ALA A 8 13.35 7.04 -4.45
N ALA A 9 13.31 6.22 -3.41
CA ALA A 9 13.58 4.79 -3.50
C ALA A 9 12.52 4.06 -4.34
N VAL A 10 11.25 4.44 -4.21
CA VAL A 10 10.14 3.91 -5.02
C VAL A 10 10.33 4.27 -6.50
N VAL A 11 10.75 5.49 -6.81
CA VAL A 11 11.00 5.92 -8.21
C VAL A 11 12.30 5.32 -8.76
N VAL A 12 13.35 5.22 -7.96
CA VAL A 12 14.62 4.60 -8.39
C VAL A 12 14.44 3.11 -8.65
N ALA A 13 13.71 2.38 -7.79
CA ALA A 13 13.42 0.97 -8.01
C ALA A 13 12.62 0.73 -9.29
N ALA A 14 11.66 1.61 -9.60
CA ALA A 14 10.90 1.52 -10.85
C ALA A 14 11.69 1.96 -12.07
N SER A 15 12.52 2.98 -11.96
CA SER A 15 13.38 3.42 -13.08
C SER A 15 14.37 2.32 -13.46
N VAL A 16 14.88 1.58 -12.50
CA VAL A 16 15.74 0.42 -12.73
C VAL A 16 14.95 -0.75 -13.33
N ALA A 17 13.73 -1.02 -12.85
CA ALA A 17 12.87 -2.06 -13.41
C ALA A 17 12.49 -1.78 -14.88
N VAL A 18 12.17 -0.53 -15.22
CA VAL A 18 11.86 -0.11 -16.62
C VAL A 18 13.09 -0.20 -17.52
N LEU A 19 14.28 0.12 -17.01
CA LEU A 19 15.53 -0.02 -17.79
C LEU A 19 15.95 -1.48 -18.01
N LEU A 20 15.57 -2.39 -17.09
CA LEU A 20 15.91 -3.82 -17.21
C LEU A 20 14.85 -4.63 -17.96
N HIS A 21 13.58 -4.20 -18.00
CA HIS A 21 12.49 -4.87 -18.76
C HIS A 21 12.39 -4.48 -20.23
N GLY A 22 13.27 -3.60 -20.72
CA GLY A 22 13.41 -3.31 -22.17
C GLY A 22 14.15 -4.39 -22.95
N ARG A 23 14.47 -5.54 -22.35
CA ARG A 23 15.11 -6.69 -23.01
C ARG A 23 14.34 -7.97 -22.73
N ASP A 24 13.67 -8.42 -23.79
CA ASP A 24 13.13 -9.75 -24.05
C ASP A 24 11.92 -10.24 -23.24
N GLY A 25 10.81 -10.33 -23.98
CA GLY A 25 9.63 -11.09 -23.58
C GLY A 25 9.93 -12.59 -23.46
N GLY A 26 10.16 -13.04 -22.24
CA GLY A 26 10.21 -14.45 -21.88
C GLY A 26 9.30 -14.67 -20.69
N ALA A 27 8.24 -15.48 -20.87
CA ALA A 27 7.38 -15.87 -19.77
C ALA A 27 8.18 -16.61 -18.69
N PRO A 28 7.98 -16.35 -17.40
CA PRO A 28 8.62 -17.12 -16.34
C PRO A 28 7.97 -18.50 -16.27
N THR A 29 8.65 -19.52 -16.77
CA THR A 29 8.37 -20.90 -16.41
C THR A 29 8.90 -21.12 -15.00
N GLY A 30 7.98 -21.14 -14.03
CA GLY A 30 8.30 -21.53 -12.67
C GLY A 30 8.79 -22.97 -12.60
N SER A 31 10.08 -23.15 -12.38
CA SER A 31 10.66 -24.45 -12.06
C SER A 31 10.48 -24.70 -10.57
N ALA A 32 9.45 -25.48 -10.24
CA ALA A 32 9.33 -26.07 -8.93
C ALA A 32 10.38 -27.19 -8.80
N SER A 33 11.43 -26.99 -8.01
CA SER A 33 12.31 -28.06 -7.59
C SER A 33 11.58 -28.98 -6.64
N GLN A 34 11.13 -30.13 -7.15
CA GLN A 34 10.70 -31.24 -6.33
C GLN A 34 11.95 -31.93 -5.74
N SER A 35 12.21 -31.73 -4.47
CA SER A 35 13.11 -32.61 -3.74
C SER A 35 12.32 -33.83 -3.26
N GLN A 36 12.78 -34.99 -3.69
CA GLN A 36 12.23 -36.30 -3.33
C GLN A 36 12.34 -36.54 -1.81
N ALA A 37 11.25 -37.01 -1.25
CA ALA A 37 11.21 -37.48 0.12
C ALA A 37 12.12 -38.68 0.34
N ALA A 38 13.10 -38.55 1.23
CA ALA A 38 13.79 -39.65 1.86
C ALA A 38 13.17 -39.85 3.24
N SER A 39 12.58 -41.02 3.44
CA SER A 39 12.08 -41.49 4.73
C SER A 39 13.24 -41.79 5.66
N GLY A 40 13.32 -41.14 6.80
CA GLY A 40 14.25 -41.48 7.88
C GLY A 40 13.84 -40.68 9.11
N ALA A 41 13.21 -41.34 10.05
CA ALA A 41 12.91 -40.80 11.36
C ALA A 41 14.20 -40.62 12.14
N ASP A 42 14.50 -39.39 12.58
CA ASP A 42 14.86 -39.13 13.98
C ASP A 42 14.72 -37.65 14.29
N SER A 43 14.20 -37.42 15.48
CA SER A 43 13.74 -36.17 16.02
C SER A 43 14.90 -35.27 16.48
N SER A 44 14.99 -34.12 15.91
CA SER A 44 15.29 -32.88 16.63
C SER A 44 14.64 -31.75 15.83
N ASP A 45 13.49 -31.33 16.32
CA ASP A 45 12.73 -30.19 15.80
C ASP A 45 13.48 -28.90 16.11
N GLU A 46 14.61 -28.66 15.44
CA GLU A 46 15.22 -27.34 15.34
C GLU A 46 14.38 -26.57 14.32
N THR A 47 13.27 -25.96 14.79
CA THR A 47 12.57 -24.93 14.04
C THR A 47 13.57 -23.80 13.77
N VAL A 48 14.02 -23.70 12.55
CA VAL A 48 14.84 -22.56 12.12
C VAL A 48 13.97 -21.32 12.24
N GLU A 49 14.43 -20.35 13.01
CA GLU A 49 13.70 -19.12 13.27
C GLU A 49 13.37 -18.43 11.93
N GLY A 50 12.08 -18.34 11.60
CA GLY A 50 11.60 -17.73 10.35
C GLY A 50 11.04 -18.68 9.30
N GLU A 51 10.97 -19.98 9.52
CA GLU A 51 10.30 -20.91 8.60
C GLU A 51 8.78 -20.87 8.75
N LEU A 52 8.08 -20.75 7.61
CA LEU A 52 6.62 -20.77 7.52
C LEU A 52 6.16 -22.04 6.81
N SER A 53 5.31 -22.85 7.45
CA SER A 53 4.63 -23.98 6.80
C SER A 53 3.29 -23.54 6.23
N TYR A 54 3.08 -23.75 4.94
CA TYR A 54 1.81 -23.48 4.27
C TYR A 54 1.50 -24.53 3.21
N ASN A 55 0.31 -25.11 3.27
CA ASN A 55 -0.14 -26.20 2.37
C ASN A 55 0.86 -27.37 2.24
N GLY A 56 1.53 -27.73 3.34
CA GLY A 56 2.49 -28.82 3.37
C GLY A 56 3.86 -28.52 2.75
N ALA A 57 4.11 -27.29 2.39
CA ALA A 57 5.41 -26.79 1.95
C ALA A 57 6.01 -25.83 2.99
N TRP A 58 7.33 -25.85 3.11
CA TRP A 58 8.07 -24.93 3.97
C TRP A 58 8.59 -23.76 3.14
N TYR A 59 8.47 -22.57 3.70
CA TYR A 59 8.91 -21.33 3.11
C TYR A 59 9.87 -20.64 4.07
N VAL A 60 10.92 -20.07 3.52
CA VAL A 60 11.85 -19.22 4.26
C VAL A 60 11.72 -17.79 3.77
N PRO A 61 11.85 -16.78 4.63
CA PRO A 61 11.88 -15.39 4.21
C PRO A 61 12.97 -15.18 3.16
N LYS A 62 12.64 -14.42 2.10
CA LYS A 62 13.63 -14.06 1.09
C LYS A 62 14.57 -13.02 1.67
N GLU A 63 15.87 -13.23 1.53
CA GLU A 63 16.89 -12.26 1.93
C GLU A 63 16.89 -11.02 1.01
N ASN A 64 17.45 -9.93 1.49
CA ASN A 64 17.59 -8.66 0.76
C ASN A 64 16.26 -8.00 0.35
N ILE A 65 15.21 -8.25 1.11
CA ILE A 65 13.91 -7.59 0.92
C ILE A 65 13.85 -6.32 1.77
N GLU A 66 13.35 -5.25 1.17
CA GLU A 66 12.92 -4.02 1.84
C GLU A 66 11.42 -3.83 1.65
N THR A 67 10.73 -3.47 2.70
CA THR A 67 9.27 -3.37 2.69
C THR A 67 8.80 -1.99 3.12
N ILE A 68 7.83 -1.44 2.38
CA ILE A 68 7.25 -0.12 2.64
C ILE A 68 5.74 -0.23 2.64
N LEU A 69 5.11 0.09 3.75
CA LEU A 69 3.65 0.16 3.85
C LEU A 69 3.16 1.58 3.56
N PHE A 70 2.41 1.73 2.48
CA PHE A 70 1.67 2.97 2.19
C PHE A 70 0.27 2.88 2.78
N MET A 71 -0.11 3.92 3.54
CA MET A 71 -1.41 4.07 4.15
C MET A 71 -2.09 5.32 3.63
N GLY A 72 -3.33 5.19 3.13
CA GLY A 72 -4.21 6.31 2.85
C GLY A 72 -5.22 6.47 3.98
N LEU A 73 -5.17 7.62 4.66
CA LEU A 73 -6.01 7.94 5.80
C LEU A 73 -7.28 8.66 5.35
N ASP A 74 -8.41 8.32 5.93
CA ASP A 74 -9.74 8.75 5.48
C ASP A 74 -10.14 10.18 5.86
N LYS A 75 -9.28 10.92 6.56
CA LYS A 75 -9.52 12.31 6.94
C LYS A 75 -8.61 13.30 6.23
N PHE A 76 -9.12 14.52 6.07
CA PHE A 76 -8.35 15.65 5.60
C PHE A 76 -7.45 16.20 6.72
N GLU A 77 -6.37 16.87 6.35
CA GLU A 77 -5.38 17.36 7.31
C GLU A 77 -5.97 18.40 8.28
N ASP A 78 -6.88 19.26 7.81
CA ASP A 78 -7.57 20.22 8.67
C ASP A 78 -8.44 19.55 9.74
N GLN A 79 -9.09 18.44 9.40
CA GLN A 79 -9.85 17.62 10.35
C GLN A 79 -8.94 16.95 11.37
N ILE A 80 -7.75 16.50 10.96
CA ILE A 80 -6.74 15.94 11.86
C ILE A 80 -6.28 16.97 12.86
N ARG A 81 -5.99 18.19 12.42
CA ARG A 81 -5.51 19.29 13.27
C ARG A 81 -6.56 19.79 14.26
N GLN A 82 -7.84 19.66 13.93
CA GLN A 82 -8.94 20.06 14.82
C GLN A 82 -9.20 19.07 15.96
N GLN A 83 -8.66 17.87 15.90
CA GLN A 83 -8.76 16.89 16.98
C GLN A 83 -7.84 17.27 18.13
N ASN A 84 -8.37 18.06 19.03
CA ASN A 84 -7.73 18.37 20.32
C ASN A 84 -7.90 17.16 21.25
N GLY A 85 -7.02 16.18 21.15
CA GLY A 85 -7.01 15.09 22.10
C GLY A 85 -6.78 13.73 21.43
N TYR A 86 -6.77 12.85 22.15
CA TYR A 86 -6.64 11.48 22.43
C TYR A 86 -7.32 10.49 21.52
N MET A 87 -8.37 10.84 20.79
CA MET A 87 -9.10 9.94 19.94
C MET A 87 -8.65 10.13 18.50
N ASN A 88 -7.83 9.19 18.05
CA ASN A 88 -7.54 9.04 16.66
C ASN A 88 -8.68 8.22 16.04
N ASP A 89 -9.56 8.86 15.28
CA ASP A 89 -10.64 8.21 14.56
C ASP A 89 -10.36 8.01 13.06
N GLN A 90 -9.10 8.21 12.65
CA GLN A 90 -8.66 7.99 11.28
C GLN A 90 -8.55 6.49 10.97
N GLN A 91 -9.15 6.09 9.86
CA GLN A 91 -9.04 4.74 9.33
C GLN A 91 -8.02 4.70 8.19
N ALA A 92 -7.24 3.63 8.15
CA ALA A 92 -6.36 3.36 7.02
C ALA A 92 -7.15 2.70 5.89
N ASP A 93 -7.83 3.52 5.08
CA ASP A 93 -8.73 3.08 4.01
C ASP A 93 -8.01 2.49 2.80
N PHE A 94 -6.76 2.81 2.65
CA PHE A 94 -5.87 2.27 1.63
C PHE A 94 -4.63 1.70 2.30
N ASN A 95 -4.28 0.46 1.98
CA ASN A 95 -3.09 -0.21 2.46
C ASN A 95 -2.40 -0.89 1.28
N LEU A 96 -1.22 -0.42 0.93
CA LEU A 96 -0.39 -0.98 -0.14
C LEU A 96 1.00 -1.30 0.42
N LEU A 97 1.35 -2.58 0.43
CA LEU A 97 2.69 -3.01 0.80
C LEU A 97 3.54 -3.15 -0.45
N LEU A 98 4.62 -2.40 -0.54
CA LEU A 98 5.67 -2.60 -1.51
C LEU A 98 6.73 -3.52 -0.95
N VAL A 99 7.11 -4.53 -1.74
CA VAL A 99 8.15 -5.51 -1.42
C VAL A 99 9.22 -5.39 -2.48
N ILE A 100 10.39 -4.88 -2.09
CA ILE A 100 11.49 -4.52 -2.99
C ILE A 100 12.63 -5.51 -2.77
N ASP A 101 13.04 -6.20 -3.81
CA ASP A 101 14.25 -7.00 -3.81
C ASP A 101 15.45 -6.10 -4.11
N ARG A 102 16.24 -5.79 -3.10
CA ARG A 102 17.42 -4.91 -3.24
C ARG A 102 18.51 -5.48 -4.15
N LYS A 103 18.50 -6.78 -4.40
CA LYS A 103 19.50 -7.44 -5.24
C LYS A 103 19.15 -7.36 -6.72
N THR A 104 17.88 -7.50 -7.06
CA THR A 104 17.39 -7.47 -8.46
C THR A 104 16.80 -6.13 -8.84
N GLY A 105 16.32 -5.33 -7.88
CA GLY A 105 15.55 -4.12 -8.09
C GLY A 105 14.06 -4.38 -8.39
N ASP A 106 13.63 -5.64 -8.36
CA ASP A 106 12.22 -5.98 -8.57
C ASP A 106 11.36 -5.44 -7.43
N CYS A 107 10.21 -4.91 -7.78
CA CYS A 107 9.22 -4.41 -6.83
C CYS A 107 7.89 -5.11 -7.04
N GLN A 108 7.33 -5.67 -5.98
CA GLN A 108 5.99 -6.22 -5.96
C GLN A 108 5.09 -5.35 -5.08
N ALA A 109 3.86 -5.13 -5.52
CA ALA A 109 2.87 -4.35 -4.80
C ALA A 109 1.72 -5.25 -4.36
N LEU A 110 1.48 -5.32 -3.06
CA LEU A 110 0.38 -6.07 -2.46
C LEU A 110 -0.62 -5.09 -1.85
N GLN A 111 -1.79 -4.95 -2.49
CA GLN A 111 -2.89 -4.16 -1.93
C GLN A 111 -3.68 -5.01 -0.95
N LEU A 112 -3.78 -4.54 0.30
CA LEU A 112 -4.50 -5.21 1.38
C LEU A 112 -5.91 -4.62 1.51
N ASN A 113 -6.91 -5.51 1.57
CA ASN A 113 -8.29 -5.06 1.75
C ASN A 113 -8.49 -4.53 3.17
N ARG A 114 -8.94 -3.28 3.29
CA ARG A 114 -9.21 -2.62 4.56
C ARG A 114 -10.21 -3.38 5.45
N ASP A 115 -11.13 -4.13 4.84
CA ASP A 115 -12.18 -4.88 5.54
C ASP A 115 -11.73 -6.28 5.97
N THR A 116 -10.44 -6.64 5.74
CA THR A 116 -9.86 -7.90 6.22
C THR A 116 -9.95 -7.96 7.74
N MET A 117 -10.59 -9.00 8.27
CA MET A 117 -10.65 -9.25 9.70
C MET A 117 -9.32 -9.85 10.18
N CYS A 118 -8.69 -9.19 11.11
CA CYS A 118 -7.41 -9.61 11.67
C CYS A 118 -7.31 -9.24 13.15
N GLN A 119 -6.28 -9.74 13.83
CA GLN A 119 -5.97 -9.32 15.19
C GLN A 119 -5.38 -7.91 15.16
N ILE A 120 -5.96 -7.01 15.90
CA ILE A 120 -5.44 -5.65 16.10
C ILE A 120 -5.22 -5.39 17.58
N THR A 121 -4.32 -4.48 17.89
CA THR A 121 -4.04 -4.04 19.26
C THR A 121 -4.75 -2.70 19.50
N GLU A 122 -5.46 -2.58 20.58
CA GLU A 122 -6.00 -1.32 21.06
C GLU A 122 -4.99 -0.68 22.01
N LEU A 123 -4.56 0.53 21.67
CA LEU A 123 -3.61 1.29 22.48
C LEU A 123 -4.36 2.22 23.42
N GLY A 124 -3.84 2.32 24.64
CA GLY A 124 -4.27 3.31 25.59
C GLY A 124 -3.67 4.70 25.29
N VAL A 125 -3.98 5.64 26.16
CA VAL A 125 -3.60 7.05 26.09
C VAL A 125 -2.10 7.28 26.02
N ALA A 126 -1.37 6.45 26.72
CA ALA A 126 0.07 6.53 26.80
C ALA A 126 0.79 5.68 25.72
N GLY A 127 0.02 5.10 24.77
CA GLY A 127 0.56 4.25 23.71
C GLY A 127 0.83 2.82 24.13
N ASP A 128 0.50 2.44 25.36
CA ASP A 128 0.61 1.06 25.85
C ASP A 128 -0.54 0.18 25.34
N ALA A 129 -0.26 -1.09 25.10
CA ALA A 129 -1.27 -2.05 24.66
C ALA A 129 -2.26 -2.35 25.80
N VAL A 130 -3.54 -2.08 25.56
CA VAL A 130 -4.64 -2.32 26.53
C VAL A 130 -5.25 -3.69 26.29
N GLN A 131 -5.60 -3.98 25.04
CA GLN A 131 -6.18 -5.27 24.66
C GLN A 131 -5.94 -5.61 23.21
N ARG A 132 -6.24 -6.86 22.83
CA ARG A 132 -6.26 -7.33 21.46
C ARG A 132 -7.68 -7.72 21.08
N THR A 133 -8.09 -7.34 19.88
CA THR A 133 -9.42 -7.64 19.36
C THR A 133 -9.34 -8.08 17.90
N THR A 134 -10.35 -8.82 17.44
CA THR A 134 -10.50 -9.13 16.01
C THR A 134 -11.39 -8.08 15.38
N ALA A 135 -10.81 -7.29 14.47
CA ALA A 135 -11.54 -6.23 13.78
C ALA A 135 -11.02 -6.03 12.35
N GLN A 136 -11.64 -5.12 11.61
CA GLN A 136 -11.17 -4.76 10.28
C GLN A 136 -9.76 -4.14 10.33
N LEU A 137 -8.92 -4.47 9.37
CA LEU A 137 -7.53 -3.99 9.28
C LEU A 137 -7.45 -2.46 9.33
N ALA A 138 -8.39 -1.74 8.69
CA ALA A 138 -8.42 -0.27 8.70
C ALA A 138 -8.49 0.33 10.10
N LEU A 139 -9.09 -0.38 11.06
CA LEU A 139 -9.29 0.09 12.43
C LEU A 139 -8.02 0.00 13.28
N ALA A 140 -7.00 -0.72 12.85
CA ALA A 140 -5.74 -0.77 13.61
C ALA A 140 -5.12 0.62 13.75
N HIS A 141 -5.24 1.50 12.73
CA HIS A 141 -4.82 2.89 12.83
C HIS A 141 -5.68 3.68 13.81
N THR A 142 -7.00 3.49 13.76
CA THR A 142 -7.98 4.15 14.65
C THR A 142 -7.74 3.83 16.12
N TYR A 143 -7.37 2.58 16.41
CA TYR A 143 -7.09 2.13 17.78
C TYR A 143 -5.66 2.42 18.24
N GLY A 144 -4.90 3.19 17.48
CA GLY A 144 -3.64 3.77 17.94
C GLY A 144 -3.87 4.96 18.87
N SER A 145 -2.80 5.47 19.47
CA SER A 145 -2.84 6.65 20.36
C SER A 145 -2.68 7.99 19.61
N GLY A 146 -2.66 7.96 18.30
CA GLY A 146 -2.49 9.12 17.42
C GLY A 146 -1.09 9.21 16.78
N GLY A 147 -0.98 10.01 15.73
CA GLY A 147 0.29 10.30 15.06
C GLY A 147 1.07 9.06 14.63
N SER A 148 2.36 9.02 14.97
CA SER A 148 3.25 7.90 14.64
C SER A 148 2.84 6.58 15.29
N ASP A 149 2.27 6.61 16.48
CA ASP A 149 1.87 5.41 17.20
C ASP A 149 0.75 4.67 16.49
N SER A 150 -0.21 5.41 15.91
CA SER A 150 -1.26 4.83 15.06
C SER A 150 -0.71 4.19 13.80
N CYS A 151 0.26 4.84 13.15
CA CYS A 151 0.93 4.27 11.98
C CYS A 151 1.72 3.00 12.35
N ILE A 152 2.40 3.00 13.49
CA ILE A 152 3.13 1.83 14.00
C ILE A 152 2.15 0.70 14.33
N ASN A 153 1.00 1.03 14.90
CA ASN A 153 -0.04 0.04 15.22
C ASN A 153 -0.61 -0.60 13.95
N GLN A 154 -0.88 0.20 12.91
CA GLN A 154 -1.29 -0.30 11.59
C GLN A 154 -0.22 -1.20 10.98
N LYS A 155 1.05 -0.76 11.01
CA LYS A 155 2.19 -1.55 10.53
C LYS A 155 2.28 -2.90 11.24
N LYS A 156 2.05 -2.93 12.54
CA LYS A 156 2.02 -4.15 13.36
C LYS A 156 0.90 -5.10 12.94
N ALA A 157 -0.31 -4.57 12.75
CA ALA A 157 -1.46 -5.37 12.31
C ALA A 157 -1.22 -5.99 10.92
N VAL A 158 -0.62 -5.24 9.98
CA VAL A 158 -0.23 -5.76 8.67
C VAL A 158 0.85 -6.84 8.79
N SER A 159 1.87 -6.61 9.61
CA SER A 159 2.93 -7.60 9.87
C SER A 159 2.34 -8.91 10.39
N GLU A 160 1.49 -8.85 11.39
CA GLU A 160 0.84 -10.03 11.98
C GLU A 160 -0.07 -10.75 10.97
N LEU A 161 -0.83 -10.00 10.15
CA LEU A 161 -1.64 -10.56 9.07
C LEU A 161 -0.79 -11.33 8.06
N LEU A 162 0.45 -10.92 7.85
CA LEU A 162 1.42 -11.49 6.93
C LEU A 162 2.45 -12.37 7.68
N TYR A 163 1.99 -13.14 8.66
CA TYR A 163 2.79 -14.12 9.40
C TYR A 163 4.03 -13.56 10.11
N GLY A 164 3.95 -12.34 10.61
CA GLY A 164 5.06 -11.68 11.30
C GLY A 164 6.13 -11.11 10.39
N MET A 165 5.84 -10.96 9.09
CA MET A 165 6.79 -10.37 8.15
C MET A 165 7.23 -8.98 8.63
N THR A 166 8.53 -8.72 8.61
CA THR A 166 9.07 -7.41 8.93
C THR A 166 8.60 -6.37 7.91
N ILE A 167 8.10 -5.23 8.40
CA ILE A 167 7.79 -4.06 7.59
C ILE A 167 8.76 -2.97 8.01
N ASP A 168 9.69 -2.61 7.11
CA ASP A 168 10.81 -1.71 7.45
C ASP A 168 10.31 -0.27 7.59
N HIS A 169 9.55 0.21 6.62
CA HIS A 169 9.13 1.60 6.51
C HIS A 169 7.62 1.73 6.36
N TYR A 170 7.12 2.92 6.63
CA TYR A 170 5.74 3.29 6.28
C TYR A 170 5.66 4.74 5.79
N VAL A 171 4.64 4.99 5.00
CA VAL A 171 4.21 6.32 4.54
C VAL A 171 2.71 6.43 4.81
N ALA A 172 2.28 7.49 5.44
CA ALA A 172 0.87 7.80 5.66
C ALA A 172 0.52 9.12 4.98
N LEU A 173 -0.54 9.09 4.18
CA LEU A 173 -1.02 10.25 3.42
C LEU A 173 -2.49 10.50 3.78
N SER A 174 -2.83 11.77 3.97
CA SER A 174 -4.23 12.20 4.10
C SER A 174 -4.92 12.32 2.73
N MET A 175 -6.23 12.51 2.73
CA MET A 175 -7.01 12.69 1.51
C MET A 175 -6.56 13.89 0.68
N ASP A 176 -6.03 14.95 1.33
CA ASP A 176 -5.55 16.16 0.65
C ASP A 176 -4.36 15.90 -0.28
N ALA A 177 -3.59 14.86 -0.01
CA ALA A 177 -2.43 14.54 -0.83
C ALA A 177 -2.82 14.03 -2.22
N VAL A 178 -4.01 13.46 -2.39
CA VAL A 178 -4.41 12.86 -3.68
C VAL A 178 -4.50 13.91 -4.80
N PRO A 179 -5.28 15.01 -4.66
CA PRO A 179 -5.33 16.04 -5.68
C PRO A 179 -3.95 16.68 -5.94
N VAL A 180 -3.19 16.92 -4.88
CA VAL A 180 -1.86 17.58 -4.99
C VAL A 180 -0.88 16.73 -5.80
N ILE A 181 -0.79 15.44 -5.49
CA ILE A 181 0.10 14.52 -6.21
C ILE A 181 -0.38 14.33 -7.65
N ASN A 182 -1.69 14.19 -7.85
CA ASN A 182 -2.29 14.07 -9.17
C ASN A 182 -1.97 15.27 -10.08
N ASP A 183 -2.17 16.47 -9.57
CA ASP A 183 -2.00 17.69 -10.38
C ASP A 183 -0.52 18.01 -10.63
N ALA A 184 0.36 17.59 -9.72
CA ALA A 184 1.80 17.75 -9.89
C ALA A 184 2.37 16.98 -11.09
N VAL A 185 1.72 15.87 -11.49
CA VAL A 185 2.08 15.13 -12.72
C VAL A 185 1.32 15.60 -13.95
N GLY A 186 0.45 16.61 -13.82
CA GLY A 186 -0.40 17.12 -14.91
C GLY A 186 -1.73 16.38 -15.06
N GLY A 187 -2.14 15.65 -14.05
CA GLY A 187 -3.34 14.81 -14.02
C GLY A 187 -3.09 13.38 -14.50
N VAL A 188 -3.86 12.45 -13.99
CA VAL A 188 -3.75 11.02 -14.30
C VAL A 188 -4.83 10.61 -15.29
N ALA A 189 -4.44 10.06 -16.44
CA ALA A 189 -5.37 9.59 -17.45
C ALA A 189 -5.91 8.21 -17.10
N VAL A 190 -7.25 8.09 -17.05
CA VAL A 190 -7.94 6.82 -16.77
C VAL A 190 -9.10 6.61 -17.73
N ARG A 191 -9.48 5.36 -17.91
CA ARG A 191 -10.80 5.01 -18.43
C ARG A 191 -11.70 4.72 -17.23
N CYS A 192 -12.73 5.54 -17.02
CA CYS A 192 -13.63 5.41 -15.87
C CYS A 192 -14.22 4.00 -15.80
N MET A 193 -13.98 3.31 -14.70
CA MET A 193 -14.43 1.94 -14.49
C MET A 193 -15.89 1.86 -14.05
N ASP A 194 -16.42 2.95 -13.48
CA ASP A 194 -17.77 3.04 -12.93
C ASP A 194 -18.39 4.39 -13.27
N ASP A 195 -19.73 4.46 -13.19
CA ASP A 195 -20.44 5.73 -13.19
C ASP A 195 -20.24 6.42 -11.83
N LEU A 196 -19.51 7.53 -11.85
CA LEU A 196 -19.26 8.38 -10.69
C LEU A 196 -19.87 9.78 -10.87
N THR A 197 -20.87 9.93 -11.74
CA THR A 197 -21.53 11.21 -12.04
C THR A 197 -22.21 11.83 -10.82
N ALA A 198 -22.48 11.04 -9.78
CA ALA A 198 -22.95 11.55 -8.49
C ALA A 198 -21.91 12.42 -7.75
N TYR A 199 -20.62 12.31 -8.12
CA TYR A 199 -19.52 13.08 -7.56
C TYR A 199 -19.05 14.18 -8.52
N ASP A 200 -18.90 13.85 -9.80
CA ASP A 200 -18.53 14.79 -10.85
C ASP A 200 -19.18 14.36 -12.19
N PRO A 201 -19.93 15.25 -12.87
CA PRO A 201 -20.64 14.90 -14.11
C PRO A 201 -19.77 14.39 -15.24
N ALA A 202 -18.46 14.66 -15.23
CA ALA A 202 -17.52 14.18 -16.24
C ALA A 202 -17.11 12.73 -16.02
N LEU A 203 -17.29 12.18 -14.84
CA LEU A 203 -16.87 10.83 -14.46
C LEU A 203 -17.92 9.78 -14.85
N THR A 204 -18.22 9.65 -16.12
CA THR A 204 -19.15 8.65 -16.67
C THR A 204 -18.42 7.32 -16.93
N GLU A 205 -19.10 6.19 -16.69
CA GLU A 205 -18.53 4.87 -16.98
C GLU A 205 -18.05 4.75 -18.43
N GLY A 206 -16.85 4.26 -18.61
CA GLY A 206 -16.21 4.07 -19.91
C GLY A 206 -15.57 5.31 -20.53
N ALA A 207 -15.77 6.50 -19.95
CA ALA A 207 -15.14 7.73 -20.44
C ALA A 207 -13.60 7.69 -20.25
N GLU A 208 -12.89 8.15 -21.26
CA GLU A 208 -11.45 8.42 -21.16
C GLU A 208 -11.26 9.86 -20.71
N ILE A 209 -10.66 10.04 -19.54
CA ILE A 209 -10.52 11.36 -18.91
C ILE A 209 -9.18 11.46 -18.21
N THR A 210 -8.58 12.66 -18.26
CA THR A 210 -7.47 13.03 -17.37
C THR A 210 -8.07 13.62 -16.11
N LEU A 211 -7.92 12.93 -14.99
CA LEU A 211 -8.42 13.37 -13.70
C LEU A 211 -7.64 14.58 -13.22
N MET A 212 -8.35 15.63 -12.79
CA MET A 212 -7.74 16.86 -12.25
C MET A 212 -8.37 17.19 -10.89
N GLY A 213 -7.52 17.66 -9.97
CA GLY A 213 -7.96 18.10 -8.65
C GLY A 213 -8.80 17.04 -7.93
N ASP A 214 -9.97 17.45 -7.46
CA ASP A 214 -10.89 16.59 -6.70
C ASP A 214 -11.42 15.38 -7.48
N GLN A 215 -11.38 15.41 -8.81
CA GLN A 215 -11.78 14.24 -9.62
C GLN A 215 -10.92 13.01 -9.30
N ALA A 216 -9.62 13.20 -9.07
CA ALA A 216 -8.73 12.12 -8.65
C ALA A 216 -9.13 11.56 -7.28
N LEU A 217 -9.46 12.45 -6.33
CA LEU A 217 -9.94 12.05 -5.01
C LEU A 217 -11.27 11.29 -5.10
N TYR A 218 -12.24 11.79 -5.86
CA TYR A 218 -13.53 11.11 -6.08
C TYR A 218 -13.31 9.72 -6.69
N TYR A 219 -12.43 9.63 -7.68
CA TYR A 219 -12.16 8.38 -8.37
C TYR A 219 -11.64 7.29 -7.43
N VAL A 220 -10.69 7.59 -6.55
CA VAL A 220 -10.08 6.62 -5.65
C VAL A 220 -10.89 6.38 -4.36
N ARG A 221 -11.75 7.34 -3.96
CA ARG A 221 -12.48 7.29 -2.70
C ARG A 221 -13.91 6.79 -2.84
N ALA A 222 -14.60 7.12 -3.94
CA ALA A 222 -16.03 6.85 -4.13
C ALA A 222 -16.36 5.38 -3.84
N ARG A 223 -17.40 5.17 -3.03
CA ARG A 223 -17.96 3.86 -2.72
C ARG A 223 -19.48 3.87 -2.79
N MET A 224 -20.10 4.84 -2.11
CA MET A 224 -21.54 5.02 -2.17
C MET A 224 -21.93 5.56 -3.54
N ASN A 225 -23.01 5.05 -4.12
CA ASN A 225 -23.46 5.42 -5.46
C ASN A 225 -22.37 5.27 -6.56
N ALA A 226 -21.51 4.26 -6.43
CA ALA A 226 -20.42 4.01 -7.35
C ALA A 226 -20.29 2.50 -7.60
N GLY A 227 -20.39 2.08 -8.85
CA GLY A 227 -20.30 0.67 -9.25
C GLY A 227 -21.21 -0.25 -8.43
N ASP A 228 -20.68 -1.37 -7.96
CA ASP A 228 -21.39 -2.33 -7.11
C ASP A 228 -21.36 -1.96 -5.60
N GLN A 229 -20.80 -0.80 -5.27
CA GLN A 229 -20.65 -0.26 -3.91
C GLN A 229 -19.77 -1.12 -2.99
N THR A 230 -19.05 -2.09 -3.53
CA THR A 230 -18.12 -2.93 -2.75
C THR A 230 -16.77 -2.24 -2.55
N ASN A 231 -16.04 -2.67 -1.49
CA ASN A 231 -14.66 -2.24 -1.32
C ASN A 231 -13.76 -2.84 -2.40
N ILE A 232 -14.07 -4.03 -2.89
CA ILE A 232 -13.28 -4.70 -3.96
C ILE A 232 -13.29 -3.83 -5.22
N ARG A 233 -14.46 -3.30 -5.62
CA ARG A 233 -14.58 -2.43 -6.78
C ARG A 233 -13.80 -1.13 -6.60
N ARG A 234 -13.84 -0.54 -5.40
CA ARG A 234 -12.99 0.61 -5.06
C ARG A 234 -11.50 0.28 -5.17
N MET A 235 -11.08 -0.87 -4.67
CA MET A 235 -9.69 -1.33 -4.78
C MET A 235 -9.24 -1.51 -6.24
N GLU A 236 -10.11 -1.96 -7.13
CA GLU A 236 -9.82 -2.06 -8.57
C GLU A 236 -9.56 -0.67 -9.18
N ARG A 237 -10.40 0.33 -8.88
CA ARG A 237 -10.19 1.72 -9.31
C ARG A 237 -8.87 2.29 -8.75
N GLN A 238 -8.61 2.07 -7.46
CA GLN A 238 -7.37 2.49 -6.82
C GLN A 238 -6.15 1.87 -7.51
N ARG A 239 -6.23 0.58 -7.87
CA ARG A 239 -5.16 -0.11 -8.58
C ARG A 239 -4.92 0.49 -9.96
N GLN A 240 -5.98 0.72 -10.74
CA GLN A 240 -5.87 1.38 -12.04
C GLN A 240 -5.20 2.76 -11.89
N TYR A 241 -5.72 3.60 -10.99
CA TYR A 241 -5.18 4.93 -10.74
C TYR A 241 -3.72 4.89 -10.33
N MET A 242 -3.34 4.03 -9.40
CA MET A 242 -1.96 3.91 -8.93
C MET A 242 -1.00 3.46 -10.04
N LEU A 243 -1.41 2.58 -10.92
CA LEU A 243 -0.59 2.13 -12.05
C LEU A 243 -0.33 3.26 -13.05
N GLU A 244 -1.34 4.06 -13.36
CA GLU A 244 -1.18 5.21 -14.26
C GLU A 244 -0.39 6.33 -13.59
N LEU A 245 -0.72 6.70 -12.35
CA LEU A 245 0.06 7.68 -11.57
C LEU A 245 1.53 7.29 -11.49
N TRP A 246 1.82 6.01 -11.30
CA TRP A 246 3.18 5.52 -11.27
C TRP A 246 3.96 5.79 -12.55
N LYS A 247 3.33 5.56 -13.71
CA LYS A 247 3.93 5.86 -15.03
C LYS A 247 4.25 7.35 -15.15
N ASP A 248 3.29 8.20 -14.76
CA ASP A 248 3.41 9.65 -14.87
C ASP A 248 4.49 10.21 -13.92
N VAL A 249 4.52 9.74 -12.66
CA VAL A 249 5.57 10.11 -11.69
C VAL A 249 6.95 9.65 -12.18
N SER A 250 7.04 8.45 -12.74
CA SER A 250 8.31 7.93 -13.28
C SER A 250 8.79 8.74 -14.47
N ALA A 251 7.88 9.13 -15.36
CA ALA A 251 8.19 9.98 -16.51
C ALA A 251 8.62 11.39 -16.07
N ALA A 252 7.92 11.99 -15.11
CA ALA A 252 8.26 13.30 -14.56
C ALA A 252 9.63 13.28 -13.86
N GLY A 253 9.91 12.26 -13.05
CA GLY A 253 11.20 12.09 -12.37
C GLY A 253 12.37 11.86 -13.33
N ALA A 254 12.13 11.22 -14.48
CA ALA A 254 13.13 11.04 -15.52
C ALA A 254 13.47 12.36 -16.25
N GLN A 255 12.52 13.30 -16.32
CA GLN A 255 12.71 14.61 -16.94
C GLN A 255 13.29 15.65 -15.95
N ASP A 256 12.89 15.58 -14.68
CA ASP A 256 13.35 16.47 -13.61
C ASP A 256 13.76 15.63 -12.38
N PRO A 257 15.06 15.41 -12.16
CA PRO A 257 15.56 14.65 -11.00
C PRO A 257 15.12 15.21 -9.64
N ASP A 258 14.80 16.51 -9.59
CA ASP A 258 14.33 17.19 -8.37
C ASP A 258 12.80 17.13 -8.20
N PHE A 259 12.07 16.54 -9.15
CA PHE A 259 10.61 16.49 -9.16
C PHE A 259 10.04 15.98 -7.84
N LEU A 260 10.57 14.86 -7.35
CA LEU A 260 10.09 14.26 -6.10
C LEU A 260 10.39 15.11 -4.87
N ALA A 261 11.55 15.80 -4.86
CA ALA A 261 11.89 16.71 -3.79
C ALA A 261 10.92 17.91 -3.76
N LYS A 262 10.54 18.42 -4.94
CA LYS A 262 9.56 19.51 -5.08
C LYS A 262 8.15 19.11 -4.68
N LEU A 263 7.79 17.83 -4.86
CA LEU A 263 6.48 17.33 -4.49
C LEU A 263 6.28 17.23 -2.97
N VAL A 264 7.37 17.14 -2.21
CA VAL A 264 7.35 16.93 -0.75
C VAL A 264 7.65 18.20 0.05
N LEU A 265 8.16 19.25 -0.59
CA LEU A 265 8.47 20.55 0.02
C LEU A 265 7.28 21.49 -0.05
#